data_6bd74b529641a5a03acdb477908eed62
#
_entry.id   6bd74b529641a5a03acdb477908eed62
#
_cell.length_a   1.000
_cell.length_b   1.000
_cell.length_c   1.000
_cell.angle_alpha   90.00
_cell.angle_beta   90.00
_cell.angle_gamma   90.00
#
_symmetry.space_group_name_H-M   'P 1'
#
loop_
_entity.id
_entity.type
_entity.pdbx_description
1 polymer ?
#
loop_
_entity_poly.entity_id
_entity_poly.type
_entity_poly.pdbx_seq_one_letter_code
_entity_poly.pdbx_strand_id
1 'polypeptide(L)'
;MASNPEFVQYIADQLAPAGQVTYHKMFGDYGVYLDGKMFALVCDDQLFIKITKEGAALAPQLPKAPPYDGAKDYFLYEDVDDREHMIAFVQATCRELPMPKPKKKGAT
;
A
#
# COMPACT_ATOMS: atom_id res chain seq x y z
N MET A 1 -5.75 -14.20 10.36
CA MET A 1 -6.47 -14.75 9.20
C MET A 1 -5.88 -14.21 7.92
N ALA A 2 -5.89 -15.00 6.88
CA ALA A 2 -5.41 -14.55 5.60
C ALA A 2 -6.39 -13.55 4.98
N SER A 3 -5.87 -12.61 4.24
CA SER A 3 -6.71 -11.65 3.54
C SER A 3 -7.37 -12.31 2.33
N ASN A 4 -8.55 -11.81 1.99
CA ASN A 4 -9.30 -12.29 0.85
C ASN A 4 -8.63 -11.78 -0.44
N PRO A 5 -8.24 -12.67 -1.37
CA PRO A 5 -7.62 -12.21 -2.62
C PRO A 5 -8.52 -11.30 -3.46
N GLU A 6 -9.83 -11.44 -3.33
CA GLU A 6 -10.74 -10.53 -4.05
C GLU A 6 -10.62 -9.10 -3.54
N PHE A 7 -10.36 -8.92 -2.26
CA PHE A 7 -10.19 -7.58 -1.71
C PHE A 7 -8.94 -6.92 -2.27
N VAL A 8 -7.83 -7.66 -2.31
CA VAL A 8 -6.59 -7.07 -2.82
C VAL A 8 -6.69 -6.82 -4.32
N GLN A 9 -7.41 -7.68 -5.05
CA GLN A 9 -7.64 -7.44 -6.48
C GLN A 9 -8.48 -6.17 -6.68
N TYR A 10 -9.47 -5.96 -5.83
CA TYR A 10 -10.29 -4.75 -5.88
C TYR A 10 -9.42 -3.51 -5.69
N ILE A 11 -8.53 -3.54 -4.71
CA ILE A 11 -7.61 -2.43 -4.45
C ILE A 11 -6.75 -2.17 -5.69
N ALA A 12 -6.20 -3.23 -6.29
CA ALA A 12 -5.37 -3.08 -7.47
C ALA A 12 -6.14 -2.47 -8.64
N ASP A 13 -7.39 -2.90 -8.81
CA ASP A 13 -8.24 -2.36 -9.88
C ASP A 13 -8.54 -0.89 -9.65
N GLN A 14 -8.81 -0.50 -8.40
CA GLN A 14 -9.08 0.89 -8.07
C GLN A 14 -7.87 1.77 -8.35
N LEU A 15 -6.67 1.25 -8.16
CA LEU A 15 -5.44 2.02 -8.30
C LEU A 15 -4.81 1.91 -9.69
N ALA A 16 -5.41 1.15 -10.60
CA ALA A 16 -4.83 0.95 -11.93
C ALA A 16 -4.49 2.26 -12.65
N PRO A 17 -5.31 3.32 -12.57
CA PRO A 17 -4.96 4.58 -13.24
C PRO A 17 -3.73 5.28 -12.66
N ALA A 18 -3.30 4.92 -11.44
CA ALA A 18 -2.14 5.57 -10.82
C ALA A 18 -0.83 5.07 -11.39
N GLY A 19 -0.81 3.87 -11.96
CA GLY A 19 0.40 3.28 -12.48
C GLY A 19 0.28 1.78 -12.52
N GLN A 20 1.40 1.08 -12.60
CA GLN A 20 1.40 -0.37 -12.64
C GLN A 20 1.32 -0.92 -11.21
N VAL A 21 0.18 -1.49 -10.87
CA VAL A 21 -0.05 -2.02 -9.53
C VAL A 21 0.13 -3.53 -9.57
N THR A 22 0.94 -4.03 -8.66
CA THR A 22 1.12 -5.47 -8.48
C THR A 22 0.98 -5.79 -7.00
N TYR A 23 0.77 -7.07 -6.69
CA TYR A 23 0.72 -7.49 -5.30
C TYR A 23 1.27 -8.91 -5.19
N HIS A 24 1.81 -9.21 -4.02
CA HIS A 24 2.40 -10.51 -3.75
C HIS A 24 1.94 -11.01 -2.41
N LYS A 25 1.59 -12.28 -2.37
CA LYS A 25 1.21 -12.92 -1.13
C LYS A 25 2.43 -13.12 -0.25
N MET A 26 2.30 -12.77 1.03
CA MET A 26 3.37 -12.99 1.99
C MET A 26 2.78 -13.23 3.36
N PHE A 27 3.16 -14.34 3.97
CA PHE A 27 2.73 -14.69 5.32
C PHE A 27 1.22 -14.63 5.50
N GLY A 28 0.48 -15.05 4.46
CA GLY A 28 -0.97 -15.05 4.52
C GLY A 28 -1.66 -13.75 4.16
N ASP A 29 -0.90 -12.67 4.03
CA ASP A 29 -1.41 -11.36 3.65
C ASP A 29 -0.77 -10.94 2.33
N TYR A 30 -0.90 -9.67 1.96
CA TYR A 30 -0.38 -9.21 0.67
C TYR A 30 0.41 -7.92 0.82
N GLY A 31 1.52 -7.84 0.11
CA GLY A 31 2.20 -6.57 -0.11
C GLY A 31 1.73 -5.99 -1.44
N VAL A 32 1.46 -4.69 -1.47
CA VAL A 32 0.95 -4.01 -2.67
C VAL A 32 1.99 -3.02 -3.15
N TYR A 33 2.25 -3.05 -4.45
CA TYR A 33 3.33 -2.28 -5.06
C TYR A 33 2.77 -1.38 -6.15
N LEU A 34 3.35 -0.19 -6.29
CA LEU A 34 3.08 0.71 -7.40
C LEU A 34 4.39 0.97 -8.12
N ASP A 35 4.47 0.58 -9.37
CA ASP A 35 5.69 0.73 -10.19
C ASP A 35 6.91 0.17 -9.48
N GLY A 36 6.72 -0.94 -8.80
CA GLY A 36 7.81 -1.63 -8.11
C GLY A 36 8.08 -1.16 -6.69
N LYS A 37 7.42 -0.10 -6.24
CA LYS A 37 7.59 0.39 -4.87
C LYS A 37 6.50 -0.15 -3.98
N MET A 38 6.88 -0.86 -2.93
CA MET A 38 5.90 -1.35 -1.98
C MET A 38 5.41 -0.19 -1.12
N PHE A 39 4.13 0.12 -1.21
CA PHE A 39 3.57 1.24 -0.48
C PHE A 39 2.54 0.82 0.55
N ALA A 40 2.09 -0.41 0.50
CA ALA A 40 0.97 -0.82 1.36
C ALA A 40 1.01 -2.31 1.64
N LEU A 41 0.27 -2.68 2.68
CA LEU A 41 0.02 -4.07 3.04
C LEU A 41 -1.48 -4.26 3.15
N VAL A 42 -1.95 -5.42 2.75
CA VAL A 42 -3.33 -5.82 3.00
C VAL A 42 -3.29 -6.95 4.01
N CYS A 43 -3.80 -6.68 5.20
CA CYS A 43 -3.77 -7.62 6.30
C CYS A 43 -5.17 -7.71 6.89
N ASP A 44 -5.68 -8.93 7.02
CA ASP A 44 -6.99 -9.16 7.62
C ASP A 44 -8.09 -8.33 6.94
N ASP A 45 -8.04 -8.28 5.60
CA ASP A 45 -8.98 -7.53 4.75
C ASP A 45 -9.02 -6.04 5.06
N GLN A 46 -7.88 -5.50 5.50
CA GLN A 46 -7.71 -4.07 5.74
C GLN A 46 -6.51 -3.57 4.96
N LEU A 47 -6.62 -2.36 4.44
CA LEU A 47 -5.54 -1.73 3.69
C LEU A 47 -4.73 -0.83 4.62
N PHE A 48 -3.44 -1.10 4.70
CA PHE A 48 -2.50 -0.31 5.50
C PHE A 48 -1.49 0.33 4.56
N ILE A 49 -1.38 1.66 4.60
CA ILE A 49 -0.51 2.39 3.68
C ILE A 49 0.62 3.04 4.48
N LYS A 50 1.83 2.98 3.94
CA LYS A 50 3.00 3.55 4.60
C LYS A 50 2.79 5.02 4.91
N ILE A 51 3.29 5.45 6.06
CA ILE A 51 3.14 6.82 6.51
C ILE A 51 4.21 7.68 5.84
N THR A 52 3.77 8.75 5.18
CA THR A 52 4.66 9.73 4.58
C THR A 52 4.15 11.11 4.94
N LYS A 53 5.01 12.13 4.75
CA LYS A 53 4.60 13.51 5.03
C LYS A 53 3.53 13.97 4.07
N GLU A 54 3.66 13.64 2.79
CA GLU A 54 2.66 14.06 1.81
C GLU A 54 1.34 13.36 2.03
N GLY A 55 1.38 12.07 2.35
CA GLY A 55 0.15 11.36 2.67
C GLY A 55 -0.54 11.93 3.90
N ALA A 56 0.24 12.25 4.93
CA ALA A 56 -0.32 12.85 6.14
C ALA A 56 -0.93 14.22 5.86
N ALA A 57 -0.35 14.98 4.95
CA ALA A 57 -0.90 16.29 4.59
C ALA A 57 -2.24 16.15 3.87
N LEU A 58 -2.39 15.11 3.05
CA LEU A 58 -3.64 14.90 2.32
C LEU A 58 -4.74 14.36 3.23
N ALA A 59 -4.40 13.57 4.22
CA ALA A 59 -5.40 12.91 5.06
C ALA A 59 -4.93 12.86 6.51
N PRO A 60 -4.83 14.03 7.17
CA PRO A 60 -4.30 14.07 8.54
C PRO A 60 -5.19 13.35 9.55
N GLN A 61 -6.43 13.11 9.19
CA GLN A 61 -7.37 12.45 10.11
C GLN A 61 -7.27 10.93 10.08
N LEU A 62 -6.49 10.34 9.18
CA LEU A 62 -6.44 8.89 9.08
C LEU A 62 -5.87 8.27 10.35
N PRO A 63 -6.50 7.21 10.85
CA PRO A 63 -5.95 6.51 12.01
C PRO A 63 -4.67 5.77 11.63
N LYS A 64 -3.86 5.51 12.62
CA LYS A 64 -2.63 4.75 12.46
C LYS A 64 -2.72 3.49 13.28
N ALA A 65 -2.24 2.40 12.73
CA ALA A 65 -2.25 1.13 13.42
C ALA A 65 -1.19 0.21 12.82
N PRO A 66 -0.65 -0.71 13.62
CA PRO A 66 0.25 -1.70 13.06
C PRO A 66 -0.54 -2.73 12.28
N PRO A 67 -0.08 -3.14 11.10
CA PRO A 67 -0.81 -4.15 10.32
C PRO A 67 -0.75 -5.54 10.94
N TYR A 68 0.22 -5.79 11.80
CA TYR A 68 0.32 -7.05 12.54
C TYR A 68 1.17 -6.79 13.79
N ASP A 69 1.14 -7.74 14.71
CA ASP A 69 1.88 -7.58 15.96
C ASP A 69 3.36 -7.38 15.72
N GLY A 70 3.91 -6.36 16.34
CA GLY A 70 5.33 -6.05 16.22
C GLY A 70 5.70 -5.18 15.05
N ALA A 71 4.76 -4.84 14.20
CA ALA A 71 5.03 -3.97 13.07
C ALA A 71 4.98 -2.50 13.48
N LYS A 72 5.61 -1.65 12.69
CA LYS A 72 5.45 -0.20 12.83
C LYS A 72 4.04 0.20 12.43
N ASP A 73 3.64 1.39 12.85
CA ASP A 73 2.35 1.93 12.44
C ASP A 73 2.34 2.22 10.94
N TYR A 74 1.19 2.00 10.35
CA TYR A 74 0.85 2.42 8.99
C TYR A 74 -0.44 3.21 9.10
N PHE A 75 -0.79 3.96 8.05
CA PHE A 75 -2.14 4.52 7.96
C PHE A 75 -3.12 3.40 7.70
N LEU A 76 -4.19 3.36 8.48
CA LEU A 76 -5.31 2.45 8.20
C LEU A 76 -6.24 3.17 7.24
N TYR A 77 -6.29 2.71 6.00
CA TYR A 77 -7.06 3.34 4.94
C TYR A 77 -8.32 2.54 4.68
N GLU A 78 -9.46 3.07 5.08
CA GLU A 78 -10.72 2.34 5.03
C GLU A 78 -11.60 2.75 3.85
N ASP A 79 -11.40 3.95 3.32
CA ASP A 79 -12.28 4.50 2.28
C ASP A 79 -11.84 4.05 0.88
N VAL A 80 -11.81 2.73 0.69
CA VAL A 80 -11.27 2.14 -0.54
C VAL A 80 -12.20 2.33 -1.73
N ASP A 81 -13.43 2.78 -1.50
CA ASP A 81 -14.36 3.04 -2.58
C ASP A 81 -14.22 4.43 -3.18
N ASP A 82 -13.51 5.32 -2.50
CA ASP A 82 -13.23 6.65 -3.04
C ASP A 82 -11.99 6.58 -3.91
N ARG A 83 -12.22 6.19 -5.15
CA ARG A 83 -11.14 5.90 -6.08
C ARG A 83 -10.21 7.08 -6.31
N GLU A 84 -10.79 8.26 -6.53
CA GLU A 84 -9.99 9.44 -6.84
C GLU A 84 -9.11 9.84 -5.66
N HIS A 85 -9.66 9.83 -4.46
CA HIS A 85 -8.88 10.17 -3.28
C HIS A 85 -7.79 9.13 -3.04
N MET A 86 -8.12 7.85 -3.21
CA MET A 86 -7.15 6.80 -2.98
C MET A 86 -6.00 6.89 -3.96
N ILE A 87 -6.29 7.17 -5.24
CA ILE A 87 -5.25 7.35 -6.24
C ILE A 87 -4.33 8.49 -5.86
N ALA A 88 -4.89 9.65 -5.51
CA ALA A 88 -4.10 10.81 -5.12
C ALA A 88 -3.24 10.52 -3.90
N PHE A 89 -3.83 9.85 -2.91
CA PHE A 89 -3.13 9.53 -1.68
C PHE A 89 -1.95 8.57 -1.93
N VAL A 90 -2.19 7.54 -2.74
CA VAL A 90 -1.16 6.56 -3.05
C VAL A 90 -0.04 7.19 -3.89
N GLN A 91 -0.41 8.04 -4.85
CA GLN A 91 0.61 8.71 -5.65
C GLN A 91 1.48 9.63 -4.79
N ALA A 92 0.88 10.37 -3.87
CA ALA A 92 1.63 11.22 -2.96
C ALA A 92 2.56 10.40 -2.08
N THR A 93 2.06 9.27 -1.58
CA THR A 93 2.87 8.36 -0.77
C THR A 93 4.07 7.85 -1.54
N CYS A 94 3.83 7.38 -2.76
CA CYS A 94 4.89 6.77 -3.57
C CYS A 94 5.94 7.78 -4.01
N ARG A 95 5.58 9.06 -4.14
CA ARG A 95 6.56 10.08 -4.48
C ARG A 95 7.64 10.22 -3.41
N GLU A 96 7.28 9.99 -2.15
CA GLU A 96 8.26 10.09 -1.05
C GLU A 96 9.05 8.81 -0.85
N LEU A 97 8.55 7.69 -1.33
CA LEU A 97 9.23 6.43 -1.11
C LEU A 97 10.41 6.31 -2.05
N PRO A 98 11.54 5.79 -1.56
CA PRO A 98 12.70 5.62 -2.44
C PRO A 98 12.43 4.55 -3.48
N MET A 99 13.12 4.67 -4.61
CA MET A 99 13.09 3.61 -5.61
C MET A 99 13.66 2.34 -5.01
N PRO A 100 13.09 1.17 -5.35
CA PRO A 100 13.67 -0.08 -4.87
C PRO A 100 15.06 -0.25 -5.43
N LYS A 101 15.94 -0.83 -4.62
CA LYS A 101 17.28 -1.09 -5.09
C LYS A 101 17.24 -2.19 -6.14
N PRO A 102 18.06 -2.08 -7.20
CA PRO A 102 18.12 -3.15 -8.17
C PRO A 102 18.60 -4.43 -7.48
N LYS A 103 18.07 -5.55 -7.92
CA LYS A 103 18.54 -6.82 -7.42
C LYS A 103 19.95 -7.03 -7.87
N LYS A 104 20.70 -7.48 -6.97
CA LYS A 104 22.03 -7.75 -7.38
C LYS A 104 22.09 -8.82 -8.29
N LYS A 105 22.15 -8.95 -8.72
CA LYS A 105 22.01 -9.73 -9.46
C LYS A 105 22.94 -10.06 -9.73
N GLY A 106 22.96 -9.85 -9.27
CA GLY A 106 23.45 -9.92 -9.45
C GLY A 106 23.97 -9.59 -9.59
N ALA A 107 23.90 -9.27 -9.44
CA ALA A 107 24.23 -8.92 -9.60
C ALA A 107 24.62 -9.03 -9.89
N THR A 108 24.49 -9.17 -9.94
CA THR A 108 24.62 -9.38 -10.35
C THR A 108 24.92 -9.55 -10.51
#